data_1b221a84c894f1fd695bd2f4c663b41a
#
_entry.id   1b221a84c894f1fd695bd2f4c663b41a
#
_cell.length_a   1.000
_cell.length_b   1.000
_cell.length_c   1.000
_cell.angle_alpha   90.00
_cell.angle_beta   90.00
_cell.angle_gamma   90.00
#
_symmetry.space_group_name_H-M   'P 1'
#
loop_
_entity.id
_entity.type
_entity.pdbx_description
1 polymer ?
#
loop_
_entity_poly.entity_id
_entity_poly.type
_entity_poly.pdbx_seq_one_letter_code
_entity_poly.pdbx_strand_id
1 'polypeptide(L)'
;MTFRTDCLEFLGDRPCKPHKLRGRTCDTCPEFMKEKGRLLLIKLGALGDVVRTLPLLEALSKAYQGYKIWVITQRPSIPFFLANPFVGRAILLEHAPLFLSQVSFRIAANLDLDPTACASIGLAKADQKLGFGLDSTGNIVPLDDRASAWYAMSLDDTTKRANHATYQQHMARILGVPFHNEAIRIEPGQKRLNLAKELLHEAGLHPSQRPLIGLNTGSSGRWPLKTPPVEHFVELIRLLDAQGLTPVTLLGGRDELPKNQAIAEAFQKKAIVLDVRQDVLEFAALIAWHNLIVTGDTLSLHLALAFNVRVVAVFGPTSAQEIELYGLGTKLVGNVPCIGCYTSSCEKKPTCMDTISPKEIFGAILNELSFSRRPANP
;
A
#
# COMPACT_ATOMS: atom_id res chain seq x y z
N MET A 1 -10.01 -13.72 -39.92
CA MET A 1 -9.19 -13.46 -38.73
C MET A 1 -9.84 -14.20 -37.57
N THR A 2 -9.16 -15.21 -37.02
CA THR A 2 -9.70 -16.01 -35.90
C THR A 2 -9.13 -15.45 -34.60
N PHE A 3 -9.99 -15.04 -33.67
CA PHE A 3 -9.56 -14.59 -32.35
C PHE A 3 -9.34 -15.78 -31.40
N ARG A 4 -8.20 -15.81 -30.73
CA ARG A 4 -7.89 -16.81 -29.69
C ARG A 4 -8.50 -16.35 -28.36
N THR A 5 -9.79 -16.65 -28.16
CA THR A 5 -10.53 -16.31 -26.94
C THR A 5 -10.03 -17.05 -25.70
N ASP A 6 -9.26 -18.12 -25.91
CA ASP A 6 -8.58 -18.93 -24.91
C ASP A 6 -7.17 -18.39 -24.56
N CYS A 7 -6.78 -17.20 -25.05
CA CYS A 7 -5.49 -16.59 -24.75
C CYS A 7 -5.53 -15.82 -23.43
N LEU A 8 -4.46 -15.97 -22.62
CA LEU A 8 -4.29 -15.25 -21.34
C LEU A 8 -4.35 -13.72 -21.54
N GLU A 9 -3.85 -13.20 -22.67
CA GLU A 9 -3.85 -11.79 -23.01
C GLU A 9 -5.18 -11.31 -23.64
N PHE A 10 -6.12 -12.23 -23.94
CA PHE A 10 -7.39 -11.84 -24.56
C PHE A 10 -8.27 -11.07 -23.58
N LEU A 11 -8.72 -9.88 -23.97
CA LEU A 11 -9.54 -8.98 -23.16
C LEU A 11 -11.03 -9.03 -23.52
N GLY A 12 -11.35 -9.31 -24.78
CA GLY A 12 -12.72 -9.45 -25.30
C GLY A 12 -13.40 -8.15 -25.72
N ASP A 13 -13.03 -7.03 -25.10
CA ASP A 13 -13.63 -5.71 -25.30
C ASP A 13 -12.69 -4.72 -26.04
N ARG A 14 -11.44 -5.08 -26.22
CA ARG A 14 -10.41 -4.24 -26.85
C ARG A 14 -9.21 -5.08 -27.31
N PRO A 15 -8.34 -4.52 -28.18
CA PRO A 15 -7.11 -5.19 -28.57
C PRO A 15 -6.20 -5.46 -27.37
N CYS A 16 -5.58 -6.67 -27.34
CA CYS A 16 -4.63 -7.06 -26.31
C CYS A 16 -3.30 -6.28 -26.40
N LYS A 17 -2.49 -6.32 -25.35
CA LYS A 17 -1.18 -5.63 -25.28
C LYS A 17 -0.22 -6.04 -26.40
N PRO A 18 -0.01 -7.33 -26.74
CA PRO A 18 0.79 -7.74 -27.89
C PRO A 18 0.35 -7.13 -29.22
N HIS A 19 -0.96 -7.04 -29.45
CA HIS A 19 -1.47 -6.40 -30.67
C HIS A 19 -1.19 -4.88 -30.66
N LYS A 20 -1.52 -4.18 -29.57
CA LYS A 20 -1.34 -2.72 -29.47
C LYS A 20 0.09 -2.25 -29.61
N LEU A 21 1.03 -2.97 -28.98
CA LEU A 21 2.43 -2.56 -28.90
C LEU A 21 3.26 -3.06 -30.11
N ARG A 22 2.90 -4.20 -30.68
CA ARG A 22 3.74 -4.91 -31.67
C ARG A 22 2.98 -5.36 -32.91
N GLY A 23 1.71 -4.97 -33.08
CA GLY A 23 0.89 -5.34 -34.25
C GLY A 23 0.64 -6.84 -34.41
N ARG A 24 0.76 -7.63 -33.31
CA ARG A 24 0.61 -9.10 -33.39
C ARG A 24 -0.83 -9.49 -33.71
N THR A 25 -1.00 -10.49 -34.58
CA THR A 25 -2.30 -11.12 -34.85
C THR A 25 -2.38 -12.48 -34.16
N CYS A 26 -3.57 -12.94 -33.81
CA CYS A 26 -3.76 -14.19 -33.07
C CYS A 26 -3.27 -15.42 -33.78
N ASP A 27 -3.30 -15.45 -35.13
CA ASP A 27 -2.95 -16.60 -35.92
C ASP A 27 -1.46 -17.02 -35.79
N THR A 28 -0.56 -16.06 -35.58
CA THR A 28 0.89 -16.27 -35.50
C THR A 28 1.52 -15.62 -34.26
N CYS A 29 0.74 -15.36 -33.22
CA CYS A 29 1.24 -14.67 -32.03
C CYS A 29 2.22 -15.53 -31.23
N PRO A 30 3.51 -15.14 -31.12
CA PRO A 30 4.49 -15.88 -30.32
C PRO A 30 4.26 -15.75 -28.82
N GLU A 31 3.45 -14.77 -28.41
CA GLU A 31 3.10 -14.49 -27.00
C GLU A 31 1.80 -15.20 -26.59
N PHE A 32 1.28 -16.08 -27.45
CA PHE A 32 0.10 -16.85 -27.07
C PHE A 32 0.40 -17.76 -25.89
N MET A 33 -0.38 -17.59 -24.82
CA MET A 33 -0.41 -18.46 -23.66
C MET A 33 -1.86 -18.85 -23.41
N LYS A 34 -2.14 -20.15 -23.38
CA LYS A 34 -3.49 -20.64 -23.12
C LYS A 34 -3.93 -20.32 -21.70
N GLU A 35 -5.11 -19.67 -21.55
CA GLU A 35 -5.74 -19.43 -20.27
C GLU A 35 -6.21 -20.76 -19.67
N LYS A 36 -5.76 -21.09 -18.46
CA LYS A 36 -6.14 -22.30 -17.72
C LYS A 36 -7.35 -22.08 -16.82
N GLY A 37 -7.71 -20.81 -16.56
CA GLY A 37 -8.81 -20.41 -15.69
C GLY A 37 -8.54 -19.09 -15.00
N ARG A 38 -9.33 -18.80 -13.97
CA ARG A 38 -9.29 -17.50 -13.26
C ARG A 38 -9.14 -17.69 -11.76
N LEU A 39 -8.41 -16.77 -11.14
CA LEU A 39 -8.35 -16.57 -9.70
C LEU A 39 -9.08 -15.29 -9.36
N LEU A 40 -9.81 -15.29 -8.27
CA LEU A 40 -10.46 -14.11 -7.73
C LEU A 40 -9.79 -13.72 -6.40
N LEU A 41 -9.41 -12.46 -6.29
CA LEU A 41 -8.98 -11.84 -5.03
C LEU A 41 -9.95 -10.72 -4.66
N ILE A 42 -10.51 -10.77 -3.46
CA ILE A 42 -11.30 -9.68 -2.89
C ILE A 42 -10.41 -8.95 -1.89
N LYS A 43 -10.19 -7.65 -2.14
CA LYS A 43 -9.42 -6.77 -1.26
C LYS A 43 -10.00 -5.36 -1.32
N LEU A 44 -10.79 -4.99 -0.32
CA LEU A 44 -11.50 -3.72 -0.25
C LEU A 44 -10.75 -2.69 0.60
N GLY A 45 -10.19 -3.16 1.70
CA GLY A 45 -9.71 -2.43 2.86
C GLY A 45 -8.73 -1.32 2.56
N ALA A 46 -8.39 -0.52 3.58
CA ALA A 46 -7.71 0.77 3.44
C ALA A 46 -6.58 0.78 2.38
N LEU A 47 -6.36 1.93 1.72
CA LEU A 47 -5.38 2.05 0.62
C LEU A 47 -4.00 1.49 0.96
N GLY A 48 -3.51 1.71 2.19
CA GLY A 48 -2.26 1.13 2.67
C GLY A 48 -2.28 -0.40 2.68
N ASP A 49 -3.40 -1.00 3.12
CA ASP A 49 -3.58 -2.46 3.15
C ASP A 49 -3.66 -3.04 1.73
N VAL A 50 -4.24 -2.30 0.79
CA VAL A 50 -4.23 -2.68 -0.62
C VAL A 50 -2.79 -2.70 -1.15
N VAL A 51 -2.01 -1.64 -0.93
CA VAL A 51 -0.64 -1.54 -1.43
C VAL A 51 0.24 -2.66 -0.86
N ARG A 52 0.16 -2.95 0.45
CA ARG A 52 0.92 -4.07 1.04
C ARG A 52 0.44 -5.46 0.63
N THR A 53 -0.72 -5.56 -0.04
CA THR A 53 -1.23 -6.82 -0.62
C THR A 53 -0.67 -7.08 -2.04
N LEU A 54 -0.24 -6.03 -2.77
CA LEU A 54 0.20 -6.16 -4.17
C LEU A 54 1.32 -7.18 -4.41
N PRO A 55 2.31 -7.38 -3.52
CA PRO A 55 3.33 -8.42 -3.68
C PRO A 55 2.78 -9.84 -3.83
N LEU A 56 1.62 -10.10 -3.21
CA LEU A 56 0.97 -11.41 -3.27
C LEU A 56 0.42 -11.74 -4.66
N LEU A 57 0.18 -10.73 -5.51
CA LEU A 57 -0.24 -10.94 -6.90
C LEU A 57 0.88 -11.57 -7.74
N GLU A 58 2.14 -11.19 -7.48
CA GLU A 58 3.30 -11.85 -8.10
C GLU A 58 3.44 -13.29 -7.61
N ALA A 59 3.30 -13.52 -6.30
CA ALA A 59 3.34 -14.87 -5.72
C ALA A 59 2.23 -15.77 -6.29
N LEU A 60 0.99 -15.24 -6.40
CA LEU A 60 -0.13 -15.95 -7.05
C LEU A 60 0.16 -16.26 -8.53
N SER A 61 0.69 -15.29 -9.28
CA SER A 61 1.01 -15.49 -10.70
C SER A 61 2.08 -16.55 -10.90
N LYS A 62 3.09 -16.63 -10.03
CA LYS A 62 4.12 -17.68 -10.05
C LYS A 62 3.56 -19.04 -9.69
N ALA A 63 2.70 -19.14 -8.68
CA ALA A 63 2.10 -20.39 -8.22
C ALA A 63 1.05 -20.93 -9.21
N TYR A 64 0.33 -20.06 -9.88
CA TYR A 64 -0.78 -20.39 -10.78
C TYR A 64 -0.51 -19.89 -12.21
N GLN A 65 0.56 -20.39 -12.83
CA GLN A 65 0.94 -20.02 -14.19
C GLN A 65 -0.16 -20.37 -15.20
N GLY A 66 -0.52 -19.38 -16.01
CA GLY A 66 -1.58 -19.49 -17.00
C GLY A 66 -2.99 -19.17 -16.48
N TYR A 67 -3.13 -18.72 -15.22
CA TYR A 67 -4.39 -18.24 -14.69
C TYR A 67 -4.47 -16.71 -14.74
N LYS A 68 -5.64 -16.15 -15.06
CA LYS A 68 -5.91 -14.72 -14.93
C LYS A 68 -6.30 -14.36 -13.50
N ILE A 69 -5.65 -13.37 -12.93
CA ILE A 69 -6.03 -12.83 -11.63
C ILE A 69 -7.06 -11.71 -11.83
N TRP A 70 -8.23 -11.89 -11.25
CA TRP A 70 -9.28 -10.88 -11.17
C TRP A 70 -9.33 -10.35 -9.75
N VAL A 71 -9.58 -9.05 -9.60
CA VAL A 71 -9.65 -8.41 -8.29
C VAL A 71 -10.97 -7.67 -8.14
N ILE A 72 -11.64 -7.84 -7.00
CA ILE A 72 -12.75 -7.00 -6.57
C ILE A 72 -12.23 -6.05 -5.50
N THR A 73 -12.49 -4.75 -5.70
CA THR A 73 -12.01 -3.71 -4.80
C THR A 73 -12.93 -2.48 -4.78
N GLN A 74 -12.66 -1.53 -3.91
CA GLN A 74 -13.37 -0.25 -3.85
C GLN A 74 -12.74 0.77 -4.83
N ARG A 75 -13.53 1.80 -5.19
CA ARG A 75 -13.15 2.84 -6.17
C ARG A 75 -11.80 3.50 -5.88
N PRO A 76 -11.46 3.91 -4.63
CA PRO A 76 -10.16 4.53 -4.36
C PRO A 76 -8.95 3.62 -4.60
N SER A 77 -9.13 2.31 -4.51
CA SER A 77 -8.07 1.30 -4.62
C SER A 77 -7.85 0.79 -6.06
N ILE A 78 -8.83 0.99 -6.95
CA ILE A 78 -8.78 0.45 -8.31
C ILE A 78 -7.53 0.86 -9.10
N PRO A 79 -7.01 2.12 -8.98
CA PRO A 79 -5.83 2.53 -9.71
C PRO A 79 -4.59 1.67 -9.43
N PHE A 80 -4.40 1.21 -8.19
CA PHE A 80 -3.28 0.35 -7.83
C PHE A 80 -3.34 -1.02 -8.52
N PHE A 81 -4.53 -1.59 -8.64
CA PHE A 81 -4.69 -2.88 -9.32
C PHE A 81 -4.59 -2.75 -10.83
N LEU A 82 -5.09 -1.66 -11.43
CA LEU A 82 -4.94 -1.39 -12.86
C LEU A 82 -3.48 -1.09 -13.25
N ALA A 83 -2.71 -0.54 -12.32
CA ALA A 83 -1.28 -0.28 -12.49
C ALA A 83 -0.38 -1.48 -12.14
N ASN A 84 -0.96 -2.63 -11.79
CA ASN A 84 -0.21 -3.84 -11.44
C ASN A 84 -0.16 -4.82 -12.63
N PRO A 85 1.02 -5.29 -13.06
CA PRO A 85 1.16 -6.12 -14.26
C PRO A 85 0.55 -7.52 -14.14
N PHE A 86 0.28 -8.00 -12.93
CA PHE A 86 -0.27 -9.34 -12.69
C PHE A 86 -1.80 -9.37 -12.68
N VAL A 87 -2.47 -8.22 -12.70
CA VAL A 87 -3.94 -8.13 -12.66
C VAL A 87 -4.52 -8.16 -14.07
N GLY A 88 -5.27 -9.20 -14.37
CA GLY A 88 -5.98 -9.32 -15.65
C GLY A 88 -7.26 -8.49 -15.72
N ARG A 89 -7.94 -8.31 -14.58
CA ARG A 89 -9.15 -7.48 -14.47
C ARG A 89 -9.34 -6.96 -13.05
N ALA A 90 -9.64 -5.68 -12.91
CA ALA A 90 -10.10 -5.08 -11.64
C ALA A 90 -11.58 -4.70 -11.80
N ILE A 91 -12.38 -5.04 -10.79
CA ILE A 91 -13.84 -4.87 -10.76
C ILE A 91 -14.19 -4.06 -9.51
N LEU A 92 -15.02 -3.04 -9.69
CA LEU A 92 -15.58 -2.32 -8.56
C LEU A 92 -16.56 -3.19 -7.79
N LEU A 93 -16.55 -3.06 -6.47
CA LEU A 93 -17.41 -3.83 -5.57
C LEU A 93 -18.89 -3.74 -5.95
N GLU A 94 -19.37 -2.56 -6.35
CA GLU A 94 -20.75 -2.35 -6.78
C GLU A 94 -21.15 -3.14 -8.03
N HIS A 95 -20.17 -3.55 -8.85
CA HIS A 95 -20.39 -4.38 -10.03
C HIS A 95 -20.13 -5.88 -9.78
N ALA A 96 -19.57 -6.24 -8.62
CA ALA A 96 -19.16 -7.61 -8.32
C ALA A 96 -20.27 -8.64 -8.51
N PRO A 97 -21.53 -8.44 -8.05
CA PRO A 97 -22.61 -9.42 -8.21
C PRO A 97 -22.86 -9.81 -9.66
N LEU A 98 -22.75 -8.85 -10.61
CA LEU A 98 -22.95 -9.10 -12.04
C LEU A 98 -21.92 -10.09 -12.59
N PHE A 99 -20.64 -9.92 -12.22
CA PHE A 99 -19.57 -10.81 -12.67
C PHE A 99 -19.58 -12.14 -11.94
N LEU A 100 -19.81 -12.14 -10.64
CA LEU A 100 -19.82 -13.36 -9.82
C LEU A 100 -20.95 -14.33 -10.20
N SER A 101 -22.06 -13.81 -10.73
CA SER A 101 -23.17 -14.63 -11.23
C SER A 101 -22.83 -15.40 -12.52
N GLN A 102 -21.88 -14.88 -13.34
CA GLN A 102 -21.58 -15.37 -14.69
C GLN A 102 -20.25 -16.12 -14.80
N VAL A 103 -19.28 -15.79 -13.95
CA VAL A 103 -17.90 -16.26 -14.09
C VAL A 103 -17.56 -17.28 -13.01
N SER A 104 -16.90 -18.37 -13.41
CA SER A 104 -16.35 -19.36 -12.49
C SER A 104 -14.86 -19.17 -12.28
N PHE A 105 -14.38 -19.46 -11.08
CA PHE A 105 -13.00 -19.30 -10.66
C PHE A 105 -12.44 -20.64 -10.17
N ARG A 106 -11.15 -20.86 -10.35
CA ARG A 106 -10.44 -21.97 -9.71
C ARG A 106 -10.33 -21.74 -8.21
N ILE A 107 -9.97 -20.51 -7.83
CA ILE A 107 -9.86 -20.06 -6.45
C ILE A 107 -10.53 -18.70 -6.34
N ALA A 108 -11.33 -18.50 -5.29
CA ALA A 108 -11.76 -17.19 -4.82
C ALA A 108 -11.21 -16.97 -3.41
N ALA A 109 -10.49 -15.88 -3.20
CA ALA A 109 -9.91 -15.53 -1.91
C ALA A 109 -10.41 -14.16 -1.44
N ASN A 110 -10.84 -14.07 -0.18
CA ASN A 110 -11.13 -12.81 0.50
C ASN A 110 -10.14 -12.60 1.63
N LEU A 111 -9.38 -11.50 1.58
CA LEU A 111 -8.36 -11.17 2.58
C LEU A 111 -8.81 -10.11 3.59
N ASP A 112 -10.07 -9.68 3.52
CA ASP A 112 -10.63 -8.67 4.42
C ASP A 112 -11.63 -9.25 5.42
N LEU A 113 -11.51 -8.81 6.66
CA LEU A 113 -12.50 -9.02 7.72
C LEU A 113 -13.59 -7.92 7.66
N ASP A 114 -14.09 -7.68 6.46
CA ASP A 114 -15.16 -6.72 6.17
C ASP A 114 -16.43 -7.48 5.82
N PRO A 115 -17.60 -7.17 6.43
CA PRO A 115 -18.84 -7.90 6.18
C PRO A 115 -19.22 -7.95 4.70
N THR A 116 -19.00 -6.88 3.93
CA THR A 116 -19.34 -6.82 2.51
C THR A 116 -18.40 -7.68 1.67
N ALA A 117 -17.10 -7.69 1.99
CA ALA A 117 -16.12 -8.57 1.36
C ALA A 117 -16.45 -10.05 1.65
N CYS A 118 -16.79 -10.37 2.92
CA CYS A 118 -17.17 -11.71 3.34
C CYS A 118 -18.50 -12.18 2.70
N ALA A 119 -19.47 -11.30 2.51
CA ALA A 119 -20.68 -11.60 1.76
C ALA A 119 -20.39 -11.83 0.28
N SER A 120 -19.52 -11.00 -0.31
CA SER A 120 -19.18 -11.07 -1.74
C SER A 120 -18.52 -12.39 -2.13
N ILE A 121 -17.64 -12.96 -1.29
CA ILE A 121 -17.03 -14.27 -1.59
C ILE A 121 -18.07 -15.39 -1.55
N GLY A 122 -19.15 -15.22 -0.77
CA GLY A 122 -20.29 -16.14 -0.75
C GLY A 122 -20.90 -16.33 -2.14
N LEU A 123 -21.00 -15.25 -2.93
CA LEU A 123 -21.57 -15.24 -4.28
C LEU A 123 -20.64 -15.86 -5.34
N ALA A 124 -19.35 -15.98 -5.08
CA ALA A 124 -18.41 -16.47 -6.07
C ALA A 124 -18.62 -17.96 -6.35
N LYS A 125 -18.68 -18.33 -7.64
CA LYS A 125 -18.60 -19.70 -8.12
C LYS A 125 -17.13 -20.07 -8.22
N ALA A 126 -16.62 -20.87 -7.26
CA ALA A 126 -15.21 -21.24 -7.21
C ALA A 126 -15.05 -22.69 -6.73
N ASP A 127 -14.03 -23.39 -7.25
CA ASP A 127 -13.70 -24.75 -6.79
C ASP A 127 -13.19 -24.72 -5.34
N GLN A 128 -12.50 -23.63 -4.96
CA GLN A 128 -12.02 -23.41 -3.60
C GLN A 128 -12.23 -21.95 -3.19
N LYS A 129 -12.71 -21.73 -1.97
CA LYS A 129 -12.86 -20.43 -1.34
C LYS A 129 -11.90 -20.33 -0.16
N LEU A 130 -11.14 -19.22 -0.06
CA LEU A 130 -10.08 -19.01 0.92
C LEU A 130 -10.29 -17.70 1.69
N GLY A 131 -9.73 -17.63 2.90
CA GLY A 131 -9.75 -16.42 3.71
C GLY A 131 -11.00 -16.34 4.59
N PHE A 132 -11.78 -15.28 4.44
CA PHE A 132 -12.90 -14.99 5.35
C PHE A 132 -14.22 -14.92 4.59
N GLY A 133 -15.28 -15.45 5.23
CA GLY A 133 -16.64 -15.45 4.72
C GLY A 133 -17.65 -15.20 5.84
N LEU A 134 -18.93 -15.38 5.52
CA LEU A 134 -20.01 -15.36 6.51
C LEU A 134 -20.52 -16.77 6.77
N ASP A 135 -20.83 -17.06 8.02
CA ASP A 135 -21.64 -18.24 8.39
C ASP A 135 -23.14 -18.01 8.11
N SER A 136 -23.96 -19.01 8.39
CA SER A 136 -25.42 -18.94 8.17
C SER A 136 -26.15 -17.92 9.07
N THR A 137 -25.48 -17.40 10.10
CA THR A 137 -26.01 -16.38 11.02
C THR A 137 -25.49 -14.98 10.71
N GLY A 138 -24.60 -14.85 9.69
CA GLY A 138 -24.03 -13.57 9.26
C GLY A 138 -22.77 -13.16 10.01
N ASN A 139 -22.19 -14.05 10.83
CA ASN A 139 -20.91 -13.78 11.48
C ASN A 139 -19.75 -14.01 10.52
N ILE A 140 -18.70 -13.19 10.65
CA ILE A 140 -17.46 -13.41 9.92
C ILE A 140 -16.74 -14.62 10.51
N VAL A 141 -16.33 -15.54 9.63
CA VAL A 141 -15.59 -16.76 9.99
C VAL A 141 -14.44 -17.02 9.03
N PRO A 142 -13.38 -17.70 9.47
CA PRO A 142 -12.37 -18.22 8.55
C PRO A 142 -12.99 -19.34 7.70
N LEU A 143 -12.68 -19.38 6.41
CA LEU A 143 -13.19 -20.39 5.48
C LEU A 143 -12.41 -21.71 5.56
N ASP A 144 -11.18 -21.66 6.06
CA ASP A 144 -10.33 -22.80 6.37
C ASP A 144 -9.28 -22.48 7.45
N ASP A 145 -8.53 -23.49 7.89
CA ASP A 145 -7.54 -23.38 8.98
C ASP A 145 -6.39 -22.40 8.68
N ARG A 146 -6.11 -22.14 7.39
CA ARG A 146 -5.05 -21.19 7.00
C ARG A 146 -5.36 -19.76 7.42
N ALA A 147 -6.64 -19.40 7.52
CA ALA A 147 -7.09 -18.08 7.93
C ALA A 147 -7.23 -17.94 9.46
N SER A 148 -7.24 -19.06 10.21
CA SER A 148 -7.55 -19.07 11.65
C SER A 148 -6.58 -18.22 12.49
N ALA A 149 -5.29 -18.22 12.16
CA ALA A 149 -4.30 -17.44 12.92
C ALA A 149 -4.55 -15.93 12.80
N TRP A 150 -4.81 -15.43 11.58
CA TRP A 150 -5.16 -14.01 11.37
C TRP A 150 -6.50 -13.65 12.00
N TYR A 151 -7.47 -14.56 11.92
CA TYR A 151 -8.77 -14.36 12.54
C TYR A 151 -8.67 -14.25 14.07
N ALA A 152 -7.90 -15.13 14.72
CA ALA A 152 -7.64 -15.06 16.16
C ALA A 152 -7.00 -13.73 16.56
N MET A 153 -6.01 -13.25 15.79
CA MET A 153 -5.38 -11.93 16.00
C MET A 153 -6.37 -10.76 15.87
N SER A 154 -7.42 -10.90 15.07
CA SER A 154 -8.43 -9.85 14.93
C SER A 154 -9.37 -9.75 16.12
N LEU A 155 -9.49 -10.81 16.92
CA LEU A 155 -10.41 -10.94 18.05
C LEU A 155 -9.71 -10.85 19.41
N ASP A 156 -8.39 -11.05 19.48
CA ASP A 156 -7.65 -11.08 20.73
C ASP A 156 -6.34 -10.28 20.64
N ASP A 157 -6.26 -9.22 21.43
CA ASP A 157 -5.09 -8.34 21.48
C ASP A 157 -3.83 -9.02 22.02
N THR A 158 -3.98 -10.05 22.87
CA THR A 158 -2.83 -10.81 23.40
C THR A 158 -2.18 -11.61 22.27
N THR A 159 -2.97 -12.32 21.50
CA THR A 159 -2.53 -13.04 20.28
C THR A 159 -1.91 -12.08 19.27
N LYS A 160 -2.50 -10.91 19.08
CA LYS A 160 -1.98 -9.88 18.17
C LYS A 160 -0.60 -9.36 18.61
N ARG A 161 -0.42 -9.06 19.90
CA ARG A 161 0.87 -8.60 20.44
C ARG A 161 1.95 -9.67 20.41
N ALA A 162 1.57 -10.94 20.51
CA ALA A 162 2.50 -12.07 20.39
C ALA A 162 2.89 -12.40 18.93
N ASN A 163 2.32 -11.73 17.94
CA ASN A 163 2.62 -11.96 16.54
C ASN A 163 4.01 -11.44 16.15
N HIS A 164 4.76 -12.27 15.42
CA HIS A 164 6.06 -11.92 14.83
C HIS A 164 6.08 -12.00 13.30
N ALA A 165 4.99 -12.45 12.68
CA ALA A 165 4.89 -12.55 11.23
C ALA A 165 4.39 -11.25 10.60
N THR A 166 4.83 -10.97 9.38
CA THR A 166 4.35 -9.83 8.61
C THR A 166 2.94 -10.09 8.05
N TYR A 167 2.24 -9.01 7.69
CA TYR A 167 0.95 -9.10 7.01
C TYR A 167 1.03 -9.99 5.76
N GLN A 168 2.06 -9.79 4.94
CA GLN A 168 2.23 -10.55 3.72
C GLN A 168 2.41 -12.05 3.97
N GLN A 169 3.16 -12.42 5.03
CA GLN A 169 3.32 -13.83 5.42
C GLN A 169 1.99 -14.47 5.85
N HIS A 170 1.17 -13.75 6.60
CA HIS A 170 -0.18 -14.23 6.95
C HIS A 170 -1.06 -14.39 5.72
N MET A 171 -1.10 -13.40 4.85
CA MET A 171 -1.95 -13.45 3.65
C MET A 171 -1.47 -14.51 2.65
N ALA A 172 -0.16 -14.72 2.51
CA ALA A 172 0.40 -15.79 1.68
C ALA A 172 0.01 -17.18 2.22
N ARG A 173 0.01 -17.35 3.56
CA ARG A 173 -0.49 -18.59 4.20
C ARG A 173 -1.97 -18.81 3.87
N ILE A 174 -2.80 -17.78 3.99
CA ILE A 174 -4.23 -17.85 3.64
C ILE A 174 -4.40 -18.25 2.17
N LEU A 175 -3.63 -17.66 1.27
CA LEU A 175 -3.66 -17.97 -0.16
C LEU A 175 -3.06 -19.34 -0.50
N GLY A 176 -2.31 -19.94 0.42
CA GLY A 176 -1.61 -21.21 0.19
C GLY A 176 -0.49 -21.11 -0.84
N VAL A 177 0.20 -19.96 -0.92
CA VAL A 177 1.30 -19.72 -1.86
C VAL A 177 2.61 -19.46 -1.12
N PRO A 178 3.77 -19.87 -1.69
CA PRO A 178 5.07 -19.42 -1.21
C PRO A 178 5.18 -17.89 -1.33
N PHE A 179 5.82 -17.26 -0.34
CA PHE A 179 6.11 -15.83 -0.36
C PHE A 179 7.56 -15.58 0.00
N HIS A 180 8.29 -14.91 -0.89
CA HIS A 180 9.72 -14.67 -0.79
C HIS A 180 10.06 -13.18 -0.72
N ASN A 181 9.18 -12.40 -0.06
CA ASN A 181 9.27 -10.94 0.03
C ASN A 181 9.29 -10.27 -1.35
N GLU A 182 8.39 -10.71 -2.24
CA GLU A 182 8.19 -10.09 -3.54
C GLU A 182 7.98 -8.58 -3.40
N ALA A 183 8.52 -7.81 -4.34
CA ALA A 183 8.46 -6.35 -4.30
C ALA A 183 7.03 -5.83 -4.52
N ILE A 184 6.70 -4.71 -3.89
CA ILE A 184 5.47 -3.98 -4.19
C ILE A 184 5.60 -3.35 -5.58
N ARG A 185 4.78 -3.78 -6.55
CA ARG A 185 4.83 -3.24 -7.92
C ARG A 185 3.67 -2.30 -8.18
N ILE A 186 4.01 -1.05 -8.46
CA ILE A 186 3.09 0.01 -8.87
C ILE A 186 3.72 0.76 -10.04
N GLU A 187 2.99 0.88 -11.14
CA GLU A 187 3.41 1.63 -12.32
C GLU A 187 2.56 2.91 -12.46
N PRO A 188 2.95 4.05 -11.89
CA PRO A 188 2.16 5.28 -11.95
C PRO A 188 2.07 5.86 -13.38
N GLY A 189 2.98 5.44 -14.26
CA GLY A 189 3.10 5.92 -15.64
C GLY A 189 3.94 7.18 -15.76
N GLN A 190 4.67 7.30 -16.88
CA GLN A 190 5.65 8.37 -17.11
C GLN A 190 5.07 9.78 -17.01
N LYS A 191 3.81 9.95 -17.45
CA LYS A 191 3.12 11.26 -17.36
C LYS A 191 3.02 11.77 -15.93
N ARG A 192 2.66 10.89 -14.96
CA ARG A 192 2.55 11.26 -13.55
C ARG A 192 3.91 11.50 -12.90
N LEU A 193 4.92 10.71 -13.27
CA LEU A 193 6.30 10.93 -12.81
C LEU A 193 6.83 12.29 -13.26
N ASN A 194 6.58 12.67 -14.52
CA ASN A 194 6.98 13.97 -15.04
C ASN A 194 6.24 15.11 -14.33
N LEU A 195 4.92 14.99 -14.16
CA LEU A 195 4.12 15.98 -13.43
C LEU A 195 4.62 16.16 -11.99
N ALA A 196 4.91 15.08 -11.28
CA ALA A 196 5.47 15.15 -9.94
C ALA A 196 6.84 15.88 -9.91
N LYS A 197 7.69 15.63 -10.91
CA LYS A 197 8.96 16.32 -11.06
C LYS A 197 8.78 17.83 -11.30
N GLU A 198 7.85 18.20 -12.16
CA GLU A 198 7.52 19.60 -12.46
C GLU A 198 7.02 20.32 -11.20
N LEU A 199 6.08 19.72 -10.46
CA LEU A 199 5.60 20.26 -9.18
C LEU A 199 6.73 20.50 -8.16
N LEU A 200 7.67 19.57 -8.07
CA LEU A 200 8.85 19.73 -7.20
C LEU A 200 9.72 20.90 -7.65
N HIS A 201 10.00 21.02 -8.95
CA HIS A 201 10.81 22.11 -9.50
C HIS A 201 10.15 23.47 -9.31
N GLU A 202 8.85 23.60 -9.55
CA GLU A 202 8.08 24.84 -9.31
C GLU A 202 8.12 25.25 -7.84
N ALA A 203 8.14 24.28 -6.93
CA ALA A 203 8.31 24.51 -5.49
C ALA A 203 9.78 24.80 -5.08
N GLY A 204 10.72 24.88 -6.02
CA GLY A 204 12.15 25.11 -5.75
C GLY A 204 12.87 23.90 -5.17
N LEU A 205 12.30 22.69 -5.35
CA LEU A 205 12.85 21.44 -4.89
C LEU A 205 13.56 20.71 -6.03
N HIS A 206 14.83 20.40 -5.83
CA HIS A 206 15.67 19.75 -6.82
C HIS A 206 16.28 18.47 -6.26
N PRO A 207 15.63 17.28 -6.43
CA PRO A 207 16.08 16.02 -5.80
C PRO A 207 17.51 15.60 -6.17
N SER A 208 18.05 16.07 -7.31
CA SER A 208 19.43 15.81 -7.73
C SER A 208 20.48 16.62 -6.99
N GLN A 209 20.11 17.72 -6.34
CA GLN A 209 21.06 18.63 -5.68
C GLN A 209 21.26 18.35 -4.20
N ARG A 210 20.25 17.72 -3.55
CA ARG A 210 20.26 17.40 -2.12
C ARG A 210 19.22 16.31 -1.81
N PRO A 211 19.32 15.62 -0.67
CA PRO A 211 18.29 14.70 -0.23
C PRO A 211 16.94 15.40 -0.06
N LEU A 212 15.90 14.89 -0.70
CA LEU A 212 14.53 15.32 -0.50
C LEU A 212 13.87 14.47 0.58
N ILE A 213 13.50 15.11 1.69
CA ILE A 213 12.86 14.47 2.85
C ILE A 213 11.40 14.85 2.89
N GLY A 214 10.52 13.84 2.93
CA GLY A 214 9.09 14.02 3.11
C GLY A 214 8.66 13.70 4.54
N LEU A 215 7.87 14.57 5.13
CA LEU A 215 7.27 14.39 6.44
C LEU A 215 5.77 14.15 6.27
N ASN A 216 5.31 12.93 6.47
CA ASN A 216 3.88 12.61 6.42
C ASN A 216 3.25 12.90 7.79
N THR A 217 2.45 13.94 7.86
CA THR A 217 1.95 14.50 9.10
C THR A 217 0.62 13.89 9.56
N GLY A 218 0.01 12.97 8.79
CA GLY A 218 -1.30 12.45 9.16
C GLY A 218 -1.66 11.09 8.55
N SER A 219 -2.89 10.69 8.82
CA SER A 219 -3.47 9.40 8.43
C SER A 219 -4.94 9.53 8.00
N SER A 220 -5.28 10.64 7.34
CA SER A 220 -6.63 10.98 6.85
C SER A 220 -7.68 11.05 7.98
N GLY A 221 -7.32 11.62 9.14
CA GLY A 221 -8.24 11.84 10.26
C GLY A 221 -8.77 10.59 10.97
N ARG A 222 -8.76 9.43 10.29
CA ARG A 222 -9.32 8.18 10.80
C ARG A 222 -8.54 7.62 12.01
N TRP A 223 -7.20 7.81 12.02
CA TRP A 223 -6.30 7.29 13.04
C TRP A 223 -5.29 8.36 13.48
N PRO A 224 -5.71 9.40 14.21
CA PRO A 224 -4.83 10.51 14.58
C PRO A 224 -3.55 10.08 15.29
N LEU A 225 -3.64 9.00 16.09
CA LEU A 225 -2.52 8.45 16.85
C LEU A 225 -1.50 7.63 16.02
N LYS A 226 -1.67 7.53 14.70
CA LYS A 226 -0.63 6.90 13.84
C LYS A 226 0.52 7.83 13.49
N THR A 227 0.46 9.10 13.91
CA THR A 227 1.50 10.11 13.63
C THR A 227 1.88 10.86 14.91
N PRO A 228 3.13 11.33 15.03
CA PRO A 228 3.55 12.17 16.14
C PRO A 228 2.72 13.46 16.25
N PRO A 229 2.71 14.11 17.43
CA PRO A 229 2.12 15.43 17.61
C PRO A 229 2.75 16.47 16.68
N VAL A 230 2.03 17.56 16.41
CA VAL A 230 2.50 18.66 15.53
C VAL A 230 3.81 19.25 16.04
N GLU A 231 3.94 19.40 17.35
CA GLU A 231 5.12 19.94 18.02
C GLU A 231 6.38 19.14 17.71
N HIS A 232 6.25 17.83 17.54
CA HIS A 232 7.36 16.96 17.16
C HIS A 232 7.83 17.24 15.71
N PHE A 233 6.92 17.49 14.78
CA PHE A 233 7.28 17.91 13.42
C PHE A 233 7.94 19.28 13.41
N VAL A 234 7.44 20.23 14.20
CA VAL A 234 8.03 21.56 14.34
C VAL A 234 9.47 21.47 14.83
N GLU A 235 9.73 20.71 15.90
CA GLU A 235 11.08 20.53 16.43
C GLU A 235 11.98 19.75 15.45
N LEU A 236 11.45 18.73 14.79
CA LEU A 236 12.18 17.96 13.78
C LEU A 236 12.64 18.85 12.63
N ILE A 237 11.79 19.76 12.13
CA ILE A 237 12.15 20.70 11.06
C ILE A 237 13.27 21.62 11.52
N ARG A 238 13.29 22.10 12.78
CA ARG A 238 14.39 22.90 13.34
C ARG A 238 15.71 22.11 13.36
N LEU A 239 15.67 20.85 13.78
CA LEU A 239 16.84 19.98 13.80
C LEU A 239 17.38 19.72 12.39
N LEU A 240 16.51 19.49 11.41
CA LEU A 240 16.87 19.30 10.00
C LEU A 240 17.45 20.58 9.40
N ASP A 241 16.89 21.75 9.74
CA ASP A 241 17.38 23.04 9.29
C ASP A 241 18.78 23.34 9.80
N ALA A 242 19.06 23.06 11.07
CA ALA A 242 20.39 23.22 11.66
C ALA A 242 21.47 22.36 10.98
N GLN A 243 21.07 21.28 10.25
CA GLN A 243 21.97 20.43 9.47
C GLN A 243 21.95 20.73 7.96
N GLY A 244 21.25 21.78 7.53
CA GLY A 244 21.13 22.14 6.11
C GLY A 244 20.30 21.13 5.29
N LEU A 245 19.41 20.34 5.95
CA LEU A 245 18.55 19.33 5.32
C LEU A 245 17.15 19.87 4.98
N THR A 246 16.96 21.16 4.98
CA THR A 246 15.73 21.84 4.51
C THR A 246 15.92 22.43 3.11
N PRO A 247 14.84 22.68 2.36
CA PRO A 247 13.44 22.44 2.70
C PRO A 247 13.05 20.97 2.69
N VAL A 248 12.07 20.64 3.54
CA VAL A 248 11.36 19.36 3.57
C VAL A 248 10.00 19.52 2.91
N THR A 249 9.40 18.42 2.45
CA THR A 249 8.01 18.41 2.01
C THR A 249 7.08 17.95 3.12
N LEU A 250 5.95 18.62 3.26
CA LEU A 250 4.87 18.20 4.15
C LEU A 250 3.84 17.41 3.33
N LEU A 251 3.69 16.14 3.67
CA LEU A 251 2.83 15.20 2.97
C LEU A 251 1.57 14.91 3.79
N GLY A 252 0.50 14.54 3.11
CA GLY A 252 -0.78 14.20 3.72
C GLY A 252 -1.90 14.27 2.70
N GLY A 253 -3.13 13.96 3.15
CA GLY A 253 -4.35 14.14 2.39
C GLY A 253 -5.00 15.49 2.63
N ARG A 254 -6.27 15.60 2.21
CA ARG A 254 -7.06 16.84 2.42
C ARG A 254 -7.23 17.20 3.90
N ASP A 255 -7.36 16.21 4.75
CA ASP A 255 -7.55 16.41 6.20
C ASP A 255 -6.31 17.01 6.87
N GLU A 256 -5.12 16.75 6.32
CA GLU A 256 -3.85 17.26 6.81
C GLU A 256 -3.49 18.64 6.26
N LEU A 257 -4.16 19.09 5.19
CA LEU A 257 -3.80 20.31 4.49
C LEU A 257 -3.78 21.56 5.41
N PRO A 258 -4.79 21.84 6.26
CA PRO A 258 -4.75 23.02 7.13
C PRO A 258 -3.57 23.00 8.12
N LYS A 259 -3.28 21.84 8.70
CA LYS A 259 -2.13 21.64 9.58
C LYS A 259 -0.81 21.85 8.87
N ASN A 260 -0.67 21.27 7.68
CA ASN A 260 0.55 21.41 6.87
C ASN A 260 0.79 22.85 6.44
N GLN A 261 -0.26 23.59 6.08
CA GLN A 261 -0.17 25.01 5.77
C GLN A 261 0.30 25.82 6.97
N ALA A 262 -0.25 25.60 8.16
CA ALA A 262 0.18 26.30 9.39
C ALA A 262 1.68 26.01 9.71
N ILE A 263 2.14 24.77 9.53
CA ILE A 263 3.57 24.44 9.70
C ILE A 263 4.41 25.16 8.63
N ALA A 264 4.00 25.15 7.37
CA ALA A 264 4.74 25.79 6.28
C ALA A 264 4.85 27.30 6.45
N GLU A 265 3.80 27.97 6.90
CA GLU A 265 3.79 29.39 7.22
C GLU A 265 4.80 29.73 8.34
N ALA A 266 4.86 28.90 9.41
CA ALA A 266 5.81 29.09 10.50
C ALA A 266 7.28 28.92 10.09
N PHE A 267 7.55 28.08 9.08
CA PHE A 267 8.89 27.78 8.60
C PHE A 267 9.23 28.40 7.23
N GLN A 268 8.30 29.13 6.63
CA GLN A 268 8.47 29.78 5.32
C GLN A 268 8.94 28.75 4.26
N LYS A 269 10.02 29.08 3.52
CA LYS A 269 10.58 28.21 2.47
C LYS A 269 11.28 26.94 2.97
N LYS A 270 11.33 26.66 4.26
CA LYS A 270 12.01 25.48 4.83
C LYS A 270 11.09 24.26 4.95
N ALA A 271 9.78 24.47 4.92
CA ALA A 271 8.77 23.42 4.87
C ALA A 271 7.77 23.76 3.77
N ILE A 272 7.54 22.84 2.85
CA ILE A 272 6.76 23.08 1.62
C ILE A 272 5.60 22.08 1.56
N VAL A 273 4.39 22.61 1.40
CA VAL A 273 3.21 21.80 1.10
C VAL A 273 3.11 21.61 -0.40
N LEU A 274 3.08 20.37 -0.85
CA LEU A 274 2.82 20.03 -2.25
C LEU A 274 1.36 19.60 -2.40
N ASP A 275 0.66 20.29 -3.27
CA ASP A 275 -0.75 20.03 -3.50
C ASP A 275 -0.97 18.89 -4.49
N VAL A 276 -1.16 17.68 -3.97
CA VAL A 276 -1.50 16.48 -4.75
C VAL A 276 -2.97 16.16 -4.53
N ARG A 277 -3.85 16.80 -5.31
CA ARG A 277 -5.28 16.86 -4.99
C ARG A 277 -6.13 15.71 -5.53
N GLN A 278 -5.75 14.98 -6.56
CA GLN A 278 -6.77 14.31 -7.36
C GLN A 278 -6.58 12.81 -7.62
N ASP A 279 -5.36 12.29 -7.65
CA ASP A 279 -5.12 10.89 -8.02
C ASP A 279 -4.12 10.25 -7.06
N VAL A 280 -4.49 9.09 -6.52
CA VAL A 280 -3.62 8.32 -5.62
C VAL A 280 -2.31 7.87 -6.30
N LEU A 281 -2.30 7.70 -7.63
CA LEU A 281 -1.09 7.41 -8.39
C LEU A 281 -0.22 8.66 -8.63
N GLU A 282 -0.79 9.88 -8.62
CA GLU A 282 -0.01 11.12 -8.60
C GLU A 282 0.74 11.27 -7.27
N PHE A 283 0.06 10.97 -6.17
CA PHE A 283 0.70 10.93 -4.85
C PHE A 283 1.81 9.86 -4.81
N ALA A 284 1.57 8.69 -5.39
CA ALA A 284 2.57 7.64 -5.51
C ALA A 284 3.79 8.12 -6.33
N ALA A 285 3.57 8.80 -7.45
CA ALA A 285 4.62 9.37 -8.28
C ALA A 285 5.41 10.46 -7.54
N LEU A 286 4.75 11.27 -6.71
CA LEU A 286 5.42 12.26 -5.88
C LEU A 286 6.33 11.59 -4.83
N ILE A 287 5.83 10.58 -4.13
CA ILE A 287 6.62 9.80 -3.16
C ILE A 287 7.88 9.23 -3.81
N ALA A 288 7.78 8.75 -5.06
CA ALA A 288 8.90 8.13 -5.77
C ALA A 288 10.12 9.06 -5.97
N TRP A 289 9.92 10.38 -5.91
CA TRP A 289 11.01 11.37 -6.03
C TRP A 289 11.74 11.68 -4.72
N HIS A 290 11.24 11.19 -3.59
CA HIS A 290 11.89 11.42 -2.29
C HIS A 290 13.05 10.44 -2.05
N ASN A 291 14.02 10.89 -1.27
CA ASN A 291 15.10 10.03 -0.78
C ASN A 291 14.71 9.33 0.52
N LEU A 292 13.89 10.00 1.35
CA LEU A 292 13.45 9.50 2.63
C LEU A 292 12.07 10.05 2.98
N ILE A 293 11.21 9.19 3.56
CA ILE A 293 9.91 9.57 4.11
C ILE A 293 9.87 9.24 5.60
N VAL A 294 9.50 10.23 6.42
CA VAL A 294 9.11 10.02 7.82
C VAL A 294 7.60 9.84 7.87
N THR A 295 7.12 8.74 8.40
CA THR A 295 5.69 8.43 8.37
C THR A 295 5.29 7.45 9.48
N GLY A 296 4.03 7.44 9.86
CA GLY A 296 3.42 6.32 10.59
C GLY A 296 3.04 5.17 9.66
N ASP A 297 2.30 4.21 10.19
CA ASP A 297 1.67 3.12 9.44
C ASP A 297 0.51 3.64 8.56
N THR A 298 0.86 4.23 7.43
CA THR A 298 -0.04 4.92 6.50
C THR A 298 0.21 4.51 5.05
N LEU A 299 -0.61 5.01 4.12
CA LEU A 299 -0.39 4.82 2.69
C LEU A 299 1.01 5.26 2.25
N SER A 300 1.52 6.39 2.79
CA SER A 300 2.85 6.92 2.45
C SER A 300 3.98 5.93 2.73
N LEU A 301 3.88 5.16 3.83
CA LEU A 301 4.85 4.10 4.15
C LEU A 301 4.92 3.07 3.03
N HIS A 302 3.78 2.50 2.66
CA HIS A 302 3.74 1.42 1.66
C HIS A 302 4.10 1.91 0.26
N LEU A 303 3.76 3.15 -0.09
CA LEU A 303 4.19 3.75 -1.36
C LEU A 303 5.71 4.01 -1.37
N ALA A 304 6.29 4.51 -0.29
CA ALA A 304 7.74 4.67 -0.18
C ALA A 304 8.47 3.34 -0.42
N LEU A 305 8.00 2.27 0.21
CA LEU A 305 8.55 0.92 0.01
C LEU A 305 8.38 0.42 -1.43
N ALA A 306 7.24 0.72 -2.09
CA ALA A 306 7.00 0.36 -3.49
C ALA A 306 8.01 0.98 -4.46
N PHE A 307 8.48 2.19 -4.16
CA PHE A 307 9.48 2.90 -4.97
C PHE A 307 10.89 2.80 -4.39
N ASN A 308 11.10 1.92 -3.44
CA ASN A 308 12.37 1.75 -2.75
C ASN A 308 12.88 3.05 -2.10
N VAL A 309 12.03 3.96 -1.71
CA VAL A 309 12.38 5.15 -0.93
C VAL A 309 12.64 4.72 0.51
N ARG A 310 13.69 5.27 1.13
CA ARG A 310 13.99 4.96 2.52
C ARG A 310 12.94 5.55 3.46
N VAL A 311 12.73 4.88 4.59
CA VAL A 311 11.69 5.29 5.54
C VAL A 311 12.20 5.33 6.98
N VAL A 312 11.74 6.34 7.72
CA VAL A 312 11.70 6.29 9.19
C VAL A 312 10.23 6.13 9.57
N ALA A 313 9.87 4.93 9.98
CA ALA A 313 8.50 4.56 10.26
C ALA A 313 8.23 4.57 11.77
N VAL A 314 7.25 5.36 12.22
CA VAL A 314 6.88 5.50 13.62
C VAL A 314 5.63 4.67 13.93
N PHE A 315 5.65 3.94 15.04
CA PHE A 315 4.57 3.03 15.44
C PHE A 315 4.12 3.28 16.86
N GLY A 316 2.81 3.32 17.04
CA GLY A 316 2.15 3.45 18.33
C GLY A 316 0.97 2.48 18.45
N PRO A 317 -0.24 2.87 18.00
CA PRO A 317 -1.42 2.04 18.16
C PRO A 317 -1.44 0.80 17.26
N THR A 318 -0.65 0.76 16.19
CA THR A 318 -0.60 -0.38 15.25
C THR A 318 0.68 -1.19 15.41
N SER A 319 0.64 -2.46 15.01
CA SER A 319 1.75 -3.40 15.15
C SER A 319 2.89 -3.09 14.17
N ALA A 320 4.08 -2.80 14.70
CA ALA A 320 5.29 -2.67 13.91
C ALA A 320 5.75 -4.02 13.31
N GLN A 321 5.38 -5.15 13.93
CA GLN A 321 5.77 -6.48 13.48
C GLN A 321 5.09 -6.87 12.17
N GLU A 322 3.84 -6.43 11.98
CA GLU A 322 3.08 -6.73 10.75
C GLU A 322 3.64 -6.03 9.50
N ILE A 323 4.53 -5.06 9.65
CA ILE A 323 5.04 -4.26 8.54
C ILE A 323 6.42 -4.78 8.11
N GLU A 324 6.54 -5.19 6.84
CA GLU A 324 7.82 -5.48 6.20
C GLU A 324 8.41 -4.20 5.62
N LEU A 325 9.66 -3.87 5.95
CA LEU A 325 10.37 -2.70 5.41
C LEU A 325 11.34 -3.04 4.27
N TYR A 326 11.49 -4.29 3.90
CA TYR A 326 12.39 -4.73 2.80
C TYR A 326 13.84 -4.21 2.95
N GLY A 327 14.31 -3.98 4.18
CA GLY A 327 15.63 -3.39 4.44
C GLY A 327 15.75 -1.90 4.08
N LEU A 328 14.63 -1.22 3.85
CA LEU A 328 14.60 0.17 3.38
C LEU A 328 14.40 1.20 4.51
N GLY A 329 14.60 0.83 5.77
CA GLY A 329 14.43 1.85 6.81
C GLY A 329 14.43 1.35 8.24
N THR A 330 14.14 2.27 9.13
CA THR A 330 14.11 2.07 10.58
C THR A 330 12.69 2.19 11.13
N LYS A 331 12.31 1.28 12.05
CA LYS A 331 11.08 1.37 12.83
C LYS A 331 11.38 1.99 14.19
N LEU A 332 10.68 3.06 14.53
CA LEU A 332 10.67 3.64 15.87
C LEU A 332 9.32 3.30 16.52
N VAL A 333 9.36 2.70 17.69
CA VAL A 333 8.17 2.20 18.38
C VAL A 333 8.01 2.92 19.71
N GLY A 334 6.81 3.42 19.98
CA GLY A 334 6.52 4.11 21.23
C GLY A 334 6.76 3.22 22.45
N ASN A 335 7.33 3.80 23.49
CA ASN A 335 7.68 3.08 24.73
C ASN A 335 6.54 3.17 25.75
N VAL A 336 5.49 2.39 25.54
CA VAL A 336 4.35 2.28 26.47
C VAL A 336 3.88 0.83 26.60
N PRO A 337 3.35 0.38 27.75
CA PRO A 337 2.92 -1.02 27.93
C PRO A 337 1.79 -1.46 27.01
N CYS A 338 1.00 -0.53 26.47
CA CYS A 338 -0.15 -0.81 25.62
C CYS A 338 0.14 -0.64 24.11
N ILE A 339 1.40 -0.71 23.71
CA ILE A 339 1.78 -0.61 22.28
C ILE A 339 0.99 -1.63 21.43
N GLY A 340 0.60 -1.25 20.22
CA GLY A 340 -0.19 -2.13 19.34
C GLY A 340 -1.62 -2.37 19.83
N CYS A 341 -2.25 -1.38 20.47
CA CYS A 341 -3.60 -1.50 21.05
C CYS A 341 -4.74 -1.36 20.03
N TYR A 342 -4.46 -0.91 18.83
CA TYR A 342 -5.45 -0.70 17.74
C TYR A 342 -6.64 0.18 18.13
N THR A 343 -6.44 1.16 19.01
CA THR A 343 -7.45 2.19 19.32
C THR A 343 -7.22 3.46 18.51
N SER A 344 -8.30 4.09 18.05
CA SER A 344 -8.26 5.35 17.29
C SER A 344 -8.12 6.59 18.18
N SER A 345 -8.45 6.47 19.47
CA SER A 345 -8.35 7.52 20.49
C SER A 345 -7.60 7.03 21.72
N CYS A 346 -7.00 7.93 22.48
CA CYS A 346 -6.27 7.61 23.71
C CYS A 346 -6.40 8.73 24.74
N GLU A 347 -6.76 8.40 25.97
CA GLU A 347 -6.84 9.32 27.10
C GLU A 347 -5.55 9.33 27.94
N LYS A 348 -4.64 8.37 27.69
CA LYS A 348 -3.38 8.28 28.42
C LYS A 348 -2.43 9.40 28.04
N LYS A 349 -1.68 9.91 29.01
CA LYS A 349 -0.61 10.88 28.82
C LYS A 349 0.65 10.43 29.56
N PRO A 350 1.82 10.37 28.89
CA PRO A 350 2.00 10.59 27.44
C PRO A 350 1.34 9.48 26.61
N THR A 351 0.95 9.80 25.37
CA THR A 351 0.54 8.78 24.38
C THR A 351 1.76 8.02 23.88
N CYS A 352 1.56 6.91 23.17
CA CYS A 352 2.67 6.17 22.55
C CYS A 352 3.47 7.04 21.56
N MET A 353 2.81 7.96 20.85
CA MET A 353 3.49 8.85 19.90
C MET A 353 4.26 9.99 20.58
N ASP A 354 3.82 10.44 21.77
CA ASP A 354 4.57 11.42 22.57
C ASP A 354 5.92 10.86 23.05
N THR A 355 6.03 9.53 23.19
CA THR A 355 7.27 8.88 23.66
C THR A 355 8.33 8.70 22.57
N ILE A 356 8.02 8.94 21.31
CA ILE A 356 8.99 8.93 20.19
C ILE A 356 9.49 10.37 20.00
N SER A 357 10.65 10.70 20.52
CA SER A 357 11.16 12.07 20.50
C SER A 357 11.58 12.55 19.10
N PRO A 358 11.51 13.87 18.82
CA PRO A 358 12.05 14.44 17.57
C PRO A 358 13.54 14.12 17.35
N LYS A 359 14.33 14.02 18.43
CA LYS A 359 15.75 13.67 18.35
C LYS A 359 15.98 12.22 17.91
N GLU A 360 15.15 11.27 18.35
CA GLU A 360 15.22 9.88 17.90
C GLU A 360 14.86 9.78 16.41
N ILE A 361 13.80 10.49 15.99
CA ILE A 361 13.41 10.55 14.57
C ILE A 361 14.55 11.16 13.74
N PHE A 362 15.12 12.26 14.19
CA PHE A 362 16.24 12.94 13.54
C PHE A 362 17.47 12.04 13.41
N GLY A 363 17.86 11.35 14.51
CA GLY A 363 18.98 10.40 14.48
C GLY A 363 18.75 9.26 13.48
N ALA A 364 17.52 8.71 13.41
CA ALA A 364 17.15 7.72 12.42
C ALA A 364 17.21 8.26 10.98
N ILE A 365 16.78 9.50 10.74
CA ILE A 365 16.93 10.15 9.43
C ILE A 365 18.38 10.20 8.99
N LEU A 366 19.29 10.69 9.85
CA LEU A 366 20.72 10.80 9.52
C LEU A 366 21.32 9.43 9.21
N ASN A 367 20.96 8.41 9.99
CA ASN A 367 21.40 7.05 9.75
C ASN A 367 20.90 6.54 8.39
N GLU A 368 19.61 6.69 8.09
CA GLU A 368 19.03 6.23 6.82
C GLU A 368 19.58 6.97 5.60
N LEU A 369 19.87 8.26 5.70
CA LEU A 369 20.50 9.02 4.63
C LEU A 369 21.94 8.58 4.36
N SER A 370 22.66 8.05 5.36
CA SER A 370 24.03 7.53 5.17
C SER A 370 24.06 6.28 4.27
N PHE A 371 22.97 5.51 4.23
CA PHE A 371 22.78 4.35 3.33
C PHE A 371 22.24 4.75 1.95
N SER A 372 21.81 5.99 1.78
CA SER A 372 21.19 6.49 0.55
C SER A 372 22.24 6.80 -0.52
N ARG A 373 23.02 5.80 -0.94
CA ARG A 373 23.84 5.89 -2.15
C ARG A 373 23.01 5.55 -3.38
N ARG A 374 21.95 6.28 -3.67
CA ARG A 374 21.18 6.04 -4.89
C ARG A 374 21.55 7.03 -5.97
N PRO A 375 21.67 6.57 -7.24
CA PRO A 375 21.36 7.46 -8.34
C PRO A 375 19.89 7.86 -8.13
N ALA A 376 19.67 9.16 -7.91
CA ALA A 376 18.32 9.71 -7.93
C ALA A 376 17.75 9.43 -9.31
N ASN A 377 16.62 8.70 -9.38
CA ASN A 377 15.53 8.90 -10.34
C ASN A 377 14.79 7.60 -10.63
N PRO A 378 13.47 7.62 -10.56
CA PRO A 378 12.64 6.58 -11.18
C PRO A 378 12.76 6.62 -12.71
#